data_845511b72b9ee076bd181b0a32072bf7
#
_entry.id   845511b72b9ee076bd181b0a32072bf7
#
_cell.length_a   1.000
_cell.length_b   1.000
_cell.length_c   1.000
_cell.angle_alpha   90.00
_cell.angle_beta   90.00
_cell.angle_gamma   90.00
#
_symmetry.space_group_name_H-M   'P 1'
#
loop_
_entity.id
_entity.type
_entity.pdbx_description
1 polymer ?
#
loop_
_entity_poly.entity_id
_entity_poly.type
_entity_poly.pdbx_seq_one_letter_code
_entity_poly.pdbx_strand_id
1 'polypeptide(L)'
;MYPRHRLDGLGDAIYGVSMTLLVLDIRIPNTVQVVDSAGFAALMRTLWPHVLPYLISFVVLSSGWLSAIRVTPGNATSTPAYVRWWRPQLLLVTAMPFTTMTVARFSSVPLAVSLYAANIGLMSLCAWGILAATEAENETALAGSRALLVRLIALSLLAITFSRWLGAWALLSYFLTRFPLRRFWPASPISASSTDLDAGRDSS
;
A
#
# COMPACT_ATOMS: atom_id res chain seq x y z
N MET A 1 12.55 -16.95 -19.55
CA MET A 1 12.68 -16.38 -18.21
C MET A 1 13.03 -14.90 -18.35
N TYR A 2 12.35 -14.00 -17.67
CA TYR A 2 12.64 -12.57 -17.74
C TYR A 2 13.57 -12.18 -16.58
N PRO A 3 14.57 -11.32 -16.81
CA PRO A 3 15.43 -10.83 -15.72
C PRO A 3 14.58 -10.04 -14.73
N ARG A 4 14.52 -10.47 -13.47
CA ARG A 4 13.62 -9.94 -12.44
C ARG A 4 13.89 -8.48 -12.13
N HIS A 5 15.15 -8.05 -12.12
CA HIS A 5 15.54 -6.66 -11.86
C HIS A 5 14.87 -5.66 -12.83
N ARG A 6 14.59 -6.06 -14.08
CA ARG A 6 13.88 -5.20 -15.05
C ARG A 6 12.39 -5.08 -14.75
N LEU A 7 11.77 -6.18 -14.26
CA LEU A 7 10.37 -6.17 -13.85
C LEU A 7 10.21 -5.33 -12.58
N ASP A 8 11.11 -5.50 -11.61
CA ASP A 8 11.10 -4.76 -10.36
C ASP A 8 11.30 -3.26 -10.63
N GLY A 9 12.26 -2.87 -11.48
CA GLY A 9 12.46 -1.47 -11.88
C GLY A 9 11.25 -0.84 -12.57
N LEU A 10 10.53 -1.59 -13.42
CA LEU A 10 9.26 -1.12 -14.00
C LEU A 10 8.18 -0.98 -12.92
N GLY A 11 8.10 -1.94 -11.99
CA GLY A 11 7.20 -1.88 -10.86
C GLY A 11 7.45 -0.65 -10.00
N ASP A 12 8.69 -0.40 -9.60
CA ASP A 12 9.09 0.76 -8.80
C ASP A 12 8.70 2.08 -9.45
N ALA A 13 8.93 2.20 -10.77
CA ALA A 13 8.53 3.38 -11.53
C ALA A 13 7.00 3.58 -11.51
N ILE A 14 6.22 2.52 -11.72
CA ILE A 14 4.75 2.58 -11.73
C ILE A 14 4.20 2.91 -10.34
N TYR A 15 4.72 2.31 -9.28
CA TYR A 15 4.33 2.65 -7.91
C TYR A 15 4.65 4.11 -7.59
N GLY A 16 5.87 4.59 -7.92
CA GLY A 16 6.29 5.97 -7.71
C GLY A 16 5.39 6.97 -8.42
N VAL A 17 5.12 6.74 -9.71
CA VAL A 17 4.20 7.60 -10.49
C VAL A 17 2.79 7.57 -9.92
N SER A 18 2.25 6.39 -9.58
CA SER A 18 0.91 6.28 -9.02
C SER A 18 0.77 7.01 -7.69
N MET A 19 1.77 6.92 -6.79
CA MET A 19 1.77 7.65 -5.52
C MET A 19 1.83 9.17 -5.72
N THR A 20 2.59 9.65 -6.70
CA THR A 20 2.67 11.09 -6.99
C THR A 20 1.40 11.63 -7.67
N LEU A 21 0.74 10.82 -8.49
CA LEU A 21 -0.52 11.22 -9.13
C LEU A 21 -1.67 11.37 -8.13
N LEU A 22 -1.65 10.65 -7.02
CA LEU A 22 -2.69 10.74 -5.98
C LEU A 22 -2.88 12.17 -5.45
N VAL A 23 -1.79 12.94 -5.29
CA VAL A 23 -1.88 14.31 -4.75
C VAL A 23 -2.53 15.29 -5.71
N LEU A 24 -2.49 15.01 -7.02
CA LEU A 24 -3.07 15.89 -8.04
C LEU A 24 -4.60 15.94 -7.99
N ASP A 25 -5.24 15.01 -7.28
CA ASP A 25 -6.69 15.01 -7.07
C ASP A 25 -7.14 16.03 -6.02
N ILE A 26 -6.24 16.50 -5.15
CA ILE A 26 -6.53 17.53 -4.16
C ILE A 26 -6.42 18.88 -4.84
N ARG A 27 -7.51 19.30 -5.49
CA ARG A 27 -7.57 20.58 -6.24
C ARG A 27 -8.32 21.62 -5.43
N ILE A 28 -7.72 22.81 -5.31
CA ILE A 28 -8.42 23.99 -4.81
C ILE A 28 -9.39 24.46 -5.91
N PRO A 29 -10.71 24.60 -5.62
CA PRO A 29 -11.67 25.10 -6.60
C PRO A 29 -11.32 26.54 -7.01
N ASN A 30 -11.24 26.80 -8.31
CA ASN A 30 -10.89 28.12 -8.85
C ASN A 30 -11.93 29.22 -8.52
N THR A 31 -13.11 28.82 -8.04
CA THR A 31 -14.21 29.73 -7.70
C THR A 31 -14.09 30.30 -6.29
N VAL A 32 -13.18 29.82 -5.46
CA VAL A 32 -13.03 30.24 -4.06
C VAL A 32 -12.02 31.37 -4.00
N GLN A 33 -12.49 32.58 -3.67
CA GLN A 33 -11.63 33.70 -3.32
C GLN A 33 -11.39 33.68 -1.81
N VAL A 34 -10.14 33.45 -1.42
CA VAL A 34 -9.71 33.49 -0.01
C VAL A 34 -9.06 34.83 0.25
N VAL A 35 -9.67 35.67 1.09
CA VAL A 35 -9.20 37.01 1.40
C VAL A 35 -8.52 37.08 2.77
N ASP A 36 -8.85 36.11 3.66
CA ASP A 36 -8.35 36.09 5.03
C ASP A 36 -8.03 34.66 5.52
N SER A 37 -7.40 34.57 6.69
CA SER A 37 -7.03 33.29 7.31
C SER A 37 -8.24 32.44 7.72
N ALA A 38 -9.37 33.05 8.05
CA ALA A 38 -10.60 32.35 8.40
C ALA A 38 -11.21 31.67 7.17
N GLY A 39 -11.24 32.37 6.02
CA GLY A 39 -11.65 31.83 4.73
C GLY A 39 -10.74 30.67 4.28
N PHE A 40 -9.42 30.78 4.49
CA PHE A 40 -8.49 29.70 4.21
C PHE A 40 -8.76 28.46 5.09
N ALA A 41 -9.01 28.64 6.38
CA ALA A 41 -9.35 27.54 7.28
C ALA A 41 -10.68 26.85 6.89
N ALA A 42 -11.68 27.63 6.44
CA ALA A 42 -12.93 27.09 5.93
C ALA A 42 -12.69 26.26 4.64
N LEU A 43 -11.87 26.76 3.72
CA LEU A 43 -11.47 26.01 2.53
C LEU A 43 -10.79 24.67 2.86
N MET A 44 -9.85 24.68 3.81
CA MET A 44 -9.16 23.45 4.24
C MET A 44 -10.14 22.42 4.81
N ARG A 45 -11.16 22.85 5.54
CA ARG A 45 -12.21 21.95 6.03
C ARG A 45 -13.02 21.33 4.89
N THR A 46 -13.29 22.05 3.81
CA THR A 46 -14.00 21.50 2.64
C THR A 46 -13.16 20.53 1.84
N LEU A 47 -11.83 20.66 1.88
CA LEU A 47 -10.91 19.75 1.21
C LEU A 47 -10.65 18.46 2.01
N TRP A 48 -10.94 18.44 3.30
CA TRP A 48 -10.66 17.29 4.18
C TRP A 48 -11.23 15.95 3.68
N PRO A 49 -12.47 15.87 3.15
CA PRO A 49 -13.00 14.63 2.59
C PRO A 49 -12.19 14.07 1.42
N HIS A 50 -11.43 14.89 0.70
CA HIS A 50 -10.55 14.46 -0.40
C HIS A 50 -9.18 14.01 0.11
N VAL A 51 -8.70 14.62 1.20
CA VAL A 51 -7.41 14.26 1.83
C VAL A 51 -7.44 12.86 2.43
N LEU A 52 -8.54 12.44 3.03
CA LEU A 52 -8.66 11.14 3.68
C LEU A 52 -8.47 9.96 2.70
N PRO A 53 -9.20 9.85 1.57
CA PRO A 53 -8.97 8.80 0.57
C PRO A 53 -7.55 8.83 0.01
N TYR A 54 -6.97 10.02 -0.20
CA TYR A 54 -5.57 10.19 -0.62
C TYR A 54 -4.60 9.52 0.35
N LEU A 55 -4.71 9.84 1.65
CA LEU A 55 -3.83 9.27 2.68
C LEU A 55 -3.95 7.76 2.77
N ILE A 56 -5.18 7.22 2.71
CA ILE A 56 -5.42 5.77 2.72
C ILE A 56 -4.73 5.12 1.51
N SER A 57 -4.96 5.66 0.32
CA SER A 57 -4.40 5.15 -0.93
C SER A 57 -2.88 5.17 -0.93
N PHE A 58 -2.29 6.27 -0.46
CA PHE A 58 -0.83 6.39 -0.33
C PHE A 58 -0.26 5.33 0.62
N VAL A 59 -0.90 5.12 1.78
CA VAL A 59 -0.48 4.10 2.75
C VAL A 59 -0.63 2.69 2.19
N VAL A 60 -1.71 2.40 1.45
CA VAL A 60 -1.92 1.09 0.82
C VAL A 60 -0.85 0.84 -0.24
N LEU A 61 -0.62 1.79 -1.15
CA LEU A 61 0.40 1.65 -2.20
C LEU A 61 1.81 1.50 -1.63
N SER A 62 2.20 2.38 -0.70
CA SER A 62 3.53 2.32 -0.07
C SER A 62 3.76 1.04 0.72
N SER A 63 2.72 0.53 1.40
CA SER A 63 2.79 -0.75 2.12
C SER A 63 2.93 -1.94 1.16
N GLY A 64 2.21 -1.91 0.04
CA GLY A 64 2.31 -2.91 -1.03
C GLY A 64 3.71 -2.94 -1.65
N TRP A 65 4.26 -1.77 -1.97
CA TRP A 65 5.61 -1.62 -2.50
C TRP A 65 6.68 -2.12 -1.51
N LEU A 66 6.62 -1.70 -0.24
CA LEU A 66 7.54 -2.16 0.79
C LEU A 66 7.45 -3.68 1.01
N SER A 67 6.26 -4.27 0.93
CA SER A 67 6.10 -5.72 1.03
C SER A 67 6.76 -6.46 -0.12
N ALA A 68 6.69 -5.93 -1.33
CA ALA A 68 7.34 -6.49 -2.51
C ALA A 68 8.88 -6.51 -2.33
N ILE A 69 9.48 -5.41 -1.88
CA ILE A 69 10.94 -5.32 -1.64
C ILE A 69 11.41 -6.34 -0.60
N ARG A 70 10.67 -6.52 0.51
CA ARG A 70 11.07 -7.41 1.62
C ARG A 70 11.04 -8.89 1.27
N VAL A 71 10.17 -9.29 0.36
CA VAL A 71 9.95 -10.71 0.02
C VAL A 71 10.76 -11.15 -1.18
N THR A 72 11.32 -10.20 -1.93
CA THR A 72 12.02 -10.48 -3.19
C THR A 72 13.49 -10.81 -2.94
N PRO A 73 13.98 -12.05 -3.20
CA PRO A 73 15.41 -12.34 -3.22
C PRO A 73 16.10 -11.61 -4.38
N GLY A 74 17.25 -10.96 -4.11
CA GLY A 74 17.92 -10.07 -5.07
C GLY A 74 18.39 -10.71 -6.40
N ASN A 75 18.55 -12.04 -6.46
CA ASN A 75 19.09 -12.77 -7.61
C ASN A 75 18.08 -13.74 -8.27
N ALA A 76 16.78 -13.60 -7.99
CA ALA A 76 15.78 -14.53 -8.51
C ALA A 76 15.45 -14.28 -9.98
N THR A 77 15.26 -15.36 -10.72
CA THR A 77 14.62 -15.33 -12.04
C THR A 77 13.10 -15.32 -11.85
N SER A 78 12.38 -14.57 -12.70
CA SER A 78 10.92 -14.56 -12.64
C SER A 78 10.32 -15.83 -13.22
N THR A 79 9.49 -16.52 -12.44
CA THR A 79 8.70 -17.65 -12.93
C THR A 79 7.52 -17.15 -13.77
N PRO A 80 6.99 -17.94 -14.71
CA PRO A 80 5.77 -17.59 -15.45
C PRO A 80 4.57 -17.32 -14.52
N ALA A 81 4.49 -18.02 -13.38
CA ALA A 81 3.45 -17.82 -12.37
C ALA A 81 3.54 -16.43 -11.72
N TYR A 82 4.76 -15.98 -11.41
CA TYR A 82 5.01 -14.62 -10.90
C TYR A 82 4.50 -13.57 -11.89
N VAL A 83 4.91 -13.63 -13.16
CA VAL A 83 4.54 -12.65 -14.19
C VAL A 83 3.03 -12.61 -14.43
N ARG A 84 2.34 -13.76 -14.31
CA ARG A 84 0.88 -13.85 -14.46
C ARG A 84 0.14 -13.00 -13.42
N TRP A 85 0.62 -12.94 -12.18
CA TRP A 85 0.02 -12.14 -11.12
C TRP A 85 0.55 -10.70 -11.07
N TRP A 86 1.79 -10.50 -11.50
CA TRP A 86 2.46 -9.20 -11.50
C TRP A 86 1.81 -8.20 -12.48
N ARG A 87 1.43 -8.64 -13.69
CA ARG A 87 0.80 -7.76 -14.68
C ARG A 87 -0.52 -7.13 -14.19
N PRO A 88 -1.52 -7.91 -13.74
CA PRO A 88 -2.76 -7.32 -13.22
C PRO A 88 -2.51 -6.49 -11.95
N GLN A 89 -1.52 -6.84 -11.13
CA GLN A 89 -1.11 -6.01 -9.99
C GLN A 89 -0.75 -4.60 -10.44
N LEU A 90 0.11 -4.44 -11.44
CA LEU A 90 0.50 -3.13 -11.96
C LEU A 90 -0.67 -2.35 -12.56
N LEU A 91 -1.56 -3.02 -13.28
CA LEU A 91 -2.78 -2.40 -13.81
C LEU A 91 -3.63 -1.81 -12.67
N LEU A 92 -3.82 -2.56 -11.59
CA LEU A 92 -4.60 -2.10 -10.43
C LEU A 92 -3.90 -0.96 -9.68
N VAL A 93 -2.56 -0.98 -9.60
CA VAL A 93 -1.76 0.12 -9.06
C VAL A 93 -1.95 1.39 -9.87
N THR A 94 -1.92 1.33 -11.21
CA THR A 94 -2.16 2.50 -12.07
C THR A 94 -3.61 2.99 -12.03
N ALA A 95 -4.58 2.12 -11.71
CA ALA A 95 -5.98 2.49 -11.53
C ALA A 95 -6.25 3.17 -10.17
N MET A 96 -5.31 3.09 -9.20
CA MET A 96 -5.52 3.58 -7.85
C MET A 96 -5.83 5.09 -7.79
N PRO A 97 -5.12 6.00 -8.49
CA PRO A 97 -5.45 7.42 -8.50
C PRO A 97 -6.89 7.68 -8.98
N PHE A 98 -7.31 7.00 -10.06
CA PHE A 98 -8.67 7.14 -10.58
C PHE A 98 -9.75 6.69 -9.58
N THR A 99 -9.57 5.54 -8.94
CA THR A 99 -10.54 5.03 -7.95
C THR A 99 -10.57 5.88 -6.69
N THR A 100 -9.41 6.45 -6.28
CA THR A 100 -9.30 7.41 -5.18
C THR A 100 -10.05 8.68 -5.47
N MET A 101 -9.86 9.27 -6.67
CA MET A 101 -10.60 10.44 -7.13
C MET A 101 -12.11 10.18 -7.16
N THR A 102 -12.51 9.01 -7.66
CA THR A 102 -13.93 8.64 -7.75
C THR A 102 -14.59 8.59 -6.37
N VAL A 103 -13.96 7.96 -5.38
CA VAL A 103 -14.52 7.90 -4.03
C VAL A 103 -14.46 9.25 -3.31
N ALA A 104 -13.44 10.07 -3.56
CA ALA A 104 -13.34 11.40 -2.98
C ALA A 104 -14.46 12.33 -3.47
N ARG A 105 -14.84 12.23 -4.76
CA ARG A 105 -15.91 13.05 -5.36
C ARG A 105 -17.31 12.53 -5.07
N PHE A 106 -17.47 11.21 -5.01
CA PHE A 106 -18.76 10.53 -4.92
C PHE A 106 -18.86 9.67 -3.65
N SER A 107 -18.41 10.23 -2.52
CA SER A 107 -18.35 9.53 -1.23
C SER A 107 -19.70 9.03 -0.70
N SER A 108 -20.79 9.67 -1.12
CA SER A 108 -22.17 9.27 -0.80
C SER A 108 -22.74 8.18 -1.74
N VAL A 109 -22.05 7.90 -2.85
CA VAL A 109 -22.50 6.90 -3.83
C VAL A 109 -21.89 5.53 -3.50
N PRO A 110 -22.71 4.52 -3.11
CA PRO A 110 -22.17 3.21 -2.72
C PRO A 110 -21.32 2.52 -3.78
N LEU A 111 -21.63 2.76 -5.07
CA LEU A 111 -20.88 2.19 -6.18
C LEU A 111 -19.45 2.74 -6.24
N ALA A 112 -19.24 4.03 -5.94
CA ALA A 112 -17.92 4.64 -5.91
C ALA A 112 -17.05 4.04 -4.80
N VAL A 113 -17.63 3.86 -3.61
CA VAL A 113 -16.96 3.18 -2.48
C VAL A 113 -16.64 1.73 -2.83
N SER A 114 -17.58 1.01 -3.45
CA SER A 114 -17.39 -0.37 -3.87
C SER A 114 -16.29 -0.51 -4.94
N LEU A 115 -16.22 0.40 -5.91
CA LEU A 115 -15.19 0.42 -6.94
C LEU A 115 -13.78 0.58 -6.32
N TYR A 116 -13.65 1.52 -5.41
CA TYR A 116 -12.40 1.75 -4.68
C TYR A 116 -11.99 0.53 -3.83
N ALA A 117 -12.92 -0.01 -3.06
CA ALA A 117 -12.69 -1.18 -2.23
C ALA A 117 -12.35 -2.43 -3.08
N ALA A 118 -13.03 -2.61 -4.22
CA ALA A 118 -12.73 -3.69 -5.16
C ALA A 118 -11.31 -3.57 -5.73
N ASN A 119 -10.87 -2.35 -6.09
CA ASN A 119 -9.50 -2.14 -6.57
C ASN A 119 -8.46 -2.56 -5.53
N ILE A 120 -8.62 -2.14 -4.26
CA ILE A 120 -7.73 -2.55 -3.16
C ILE A 120 -7.77 -4.06 -2.93
N GLY A 121 -8.97 -4.66 -2.91
CA GLY A 121 -9.15 -6.10 -2.70
C GLY A 121 -8.49 -6.93 -3.81
N LEU A 122 -8.70 -6.57 -5.07
CA LEU A 122 -8.09 -7.24 -6.23
C LEU A 122 -6.57 -7.06 -6.23
N MET A 123 -6.07 -5.86 -5.92
CA MET A 123 -4.64 -5.61 -5.78
C MET A 123 -4.02 -6.50 -4.69
N SER A 124 -4.70 -6.64 -3.54
CA SER A 124 -4.26 -7.51 -2.45
C SER A 124 -4.30 -9.00 -2.84
N LEU A 125 -5.29 -9.41 -3.64
CA LEU A 125 -5.37 -10.77 -4.19
C LEU A 125 -4.23 -11.06 -5.17
N CYS A 126 -3.91 -10.13 -6.07
CA CYS A 126 -2.77 -10.26 -6.97
C CYS A 126 -1.45 -10.33 -6.19
N ALA A 127 -1.27 -9.48 -5.16
CA ALA A 127 -0.11 -9.53 -4.28
C ALA A 127 0.01 -10.87 -3.56
N TRP A 128 -1.10 -11.47 -3.13
CA TRP A 128 -1.12 -12.83 -2.58
C TRP A 128 -0.65 -13.86 -3.60
N GLY A 129 -1.13 -13.77 -4.85
CA GLY A 129 -0.69 -14.66 -5.93
C GLY A 129 0.81 -14.54 -6.24
N ILE A 130 1.36 -13.31 -6.18
CA ILE A 130 2.80 -13.05 -6.32
C ILE A 130 3.56 -13.73 -5.18
N LEU A 131 3.12 -13.54 -3.92
CA LEU A 131 3.73 -14.17 -2.74
C LEU A 131 3.71 -15.71 -2.83
N ALA A 132 2.61 -16.29 -3.32
CA ALA A 132 2.50 -17.73 -3.49
C ALA A 132 3.40 -18.29 -4.62
N ALA A 133 3.72 -17.44 -5.61
CA ALA A 133 4.60 -17.78 -6.74
C ALA A 133 6.09 -17.49 -6.47
N THR A 134 6.41 -16.90 -5.29
CA THR A 134 7.77 -16.54 -4.90
C THR A 134 8.28 -17.52 -3.84
N GLU A 135 9.44 -18.12 -4.09
CA GLU A 135 10.18 -18.86 -3.07
C GLU A 135 10.84 -17.86 -2.12
N ALA A 136 10.23 -17.63 -0.97
CA ALA A 136 10.71 -16.67 0.00
C ALA A 136 11.62 -17.36 1.03
N GLU A 137 12.84 -16.86 1.18
CA GLU A 137 13.80 -17.35 2.16
C GLU A 137 13.44 -17.00 3.63
N ASN A 138 12.57 -16.00 3.81
CA ASN A 138 12.21 -15.48 5.13
C ASN A 138 10.73 -15.74 5.46
N GLU A 139 10.47 -16.82 6.22
CA GLU A 139 9.11 -17.22 6.62
C GLU A 139 8.39 -16.18 7.49
N THR A 140 9.11 -15.44 8.33
CA THR A 140 8.50 -14.43 9.22
C THR A 140 8.02 -13.20 8.43
N ALA A 141 8.80 -12.75 7.45
CA ALA A 141 8.41 -11.67 6.55
C ALA A 141 7.20 -12.09 5.69
N LEU A 142 7.19 -13.34 5.25
CA LEU A 142 6.10 -13.93 4.47
C LEU A 142 4.80 -14.00 5.27
N ALA A 143 4.86 -14.44 6.54
CA ALA A 143 3.70 -14.51 7.42
C ALA A 143 3.11 -13.12 7.70
N GLY A 144 3.96 -12.11 7.95
CA GLY A 144 3.54 -10.71 8.14
C GLY A 144 2.85 -10.13 6.90
N SER A 145 3.41 -10.37 5.73
CA SER A 145 2.84 -9.92 4.45
C SER A 145 1.50 -10.60 4.16
N ARG A 146 1.39 -11.91 4.38
CA ARG A 146 0.12 -12.67 4.24
C ARG A 146 -0.96 -12.12 5.17
N ALA A 147 -0.64 -11.88 6.44
CA ALA A 147 -1.61 -11.33 7.41
C ALA A 147 -2.14 -9.95 6.99
N LEU A 148 -1.27 -9.06 6.47
CA LEU A 148 -1.68 -7.76 5.94
C LEU A 148 -2.64 -7.91 4.75
N LEU A 149 -2.31 -8.78 3.80
CA LEU A 149 -3.13 -9.00 2.61
C LEU A 149 -4.51 -9.58 2.95
N VAL A 150 -4.58 -10.55 3.87
CA VAL A 150 -5.86 -11.09 4.35
C VAL A 150 -6.71 -9.99 4.97
N ARG A 151 -6.12 -9.12 5.80
CA ARG A 151 -6.84 -7.98 6.39
C ARG A 151 -7.35 -7.02 5.33
N LEU A 152 -6.54 -6.66 4.33
CA LEU A 152 -6.96 -5.78 3.25
C LEU A 152 -8.10 -6.39 2.41
N ILE A 153 -8.03 -7.68 2.11
CA ILE A 153 -9.11 -8.39 1.40
C ILE A 153 -10.38 -8.40 2.25
N ALA A 154 -10.30 -8.77 3.54
CA ALA A 154 -11.44 -8.80 4.44
C ALA A 154 -12.10 -7.42 4.58
N LEU A 155 -11.29 -6.36 4.74
CA LEU A 155 -11.80 -4.99 4.83
C LEU A 155 -12.41 -4.50 3.52
N SER A 156 -11.85 -4.91 2.37
CA SER A 156 -12.44 -4.60 1.07
C SER A 156 -13.81 -5.25 0.91
N LEU A 157 -13.97 -6.51 1.33
CA LEU A 157 -15.27 -7.20 1.34
C LEU A 157 -16.25 -6.53 2.30
N LEU A 158 -15.81 -6.16 3.49
CA LEU A 158 -16.63 -5.41 4.45
C LEU A 158 -17.04 -4.04 3.88
N ALA A 159 -16.10 -3.30 3.29
CA ALA A 159 -16.41 -2.00 2.69
C ALA A 159 -17.42 -2.11 1.56
N ILE A 160 -17.33 -3.14 0.72
CA ILE A 160 -18.31 -3.40 -0.36
C ILE A 160 -19.69 -3.73 0.23
N THR A 161 -19.76 -4.62 1.22
CA THR A 161 -21.04 -5.03 1.81
C THR A 161 -21.70 -3.90 2.59
N PHE A 162 -20.93 -3.12 3.33
CA PHE A 162 -21.44 -2.02 4.17
C PHE A 162 -21.50 -0.67 3.45
N SER A 163 -21.03 -0.56 2.20
CA SER A 163 -21.05 0.69 1.43
C SER A 163 -22.46 1.30 1.31
N ARG A 164 -23.50 0.46 1.29
CA ARG A 164 -24.91 0.90 1.20
C ARG A 164 -25.43 1.55 2.49
N TRP A 165 -24.80 1.26 3.65
CA TRP A 165 -25.27 1.71 4.97
C TRP A 165 -24.37 2.81 5.54
N LEU A 166 -23.06 2.72 5.34
CA LEU A 166 -22.08 3.62 5.95
C LEU A 166 -21.46 4.63 4.96
N GLY A 167 -21.63 4.47 3.64
CA GLY A 167 -20.99 5.34 2.65
C GLY A 167 -19.48 5.43 2.86
N ALA A 168 -18.93 6.66 2.81
CA ALA A 168 -17.50 6.91 3.00
C ALA A 168 -16.94 6.53 4.38
N TRP A 169 -17.78 6.40 5.41
CA TRP A 169 -17.35 5.97 6.74
C TRP A 169 -16.79 4.55 6.74
N ALA A 170 -17.21 3.71 5.78
CA ALA A 170 -16.62 2.39 5.58
C ALA A 170 -15.11 2.45 5.30
N LEU A 171 -14.60 3.56 4.73
CA LEU A 171 -13.18 3.73 4.45
C LEU A 171 -12.33 3.92 5.71
N LEU A 172 -12.90 4.38 6.81
CA LEU A 172 -12.20 4.48 8.09
C LEU A 172 -11.75 3.11 8.61
N SER A 173 -12.41 2.03 8.19
CA SER A 173 -11.98 0.67 8.52
C SER A 173 -10.56 0.36 8.04
N TYR A 174 -10.10 0.99 6.95
CA TYR A 174 -8.72 0.82 6.48
C TYR A 174 -7.67 1.44 7.42
N PHE A 175 -8.03 2.43 8.23
CA PHE A 175 -7.14 2.96 9.29
C PHE A 175 -6.93 1.94 10.41
N LEU A 176 -7.89 1.08 10.68
CA LEU A 176 -7.77 0.04 11.71
C LEU A 176 -6.72 -1.02 11.35
N THR A 177 -6.32 -1.13 10.08
CA THR A 177 -5.23 -2.05 9.68
C THR A 177 -3.89 -1.64 10.24
N ARG A 178 -3.72 -0.38 10.62
CA ARG A 178 -2.42 0.17 11.03
C ARG A 178 -2.13 0.02 12.53
N PHE A 179 -3.10 -0.39 13.34
CA PHE A 179 -3.00 -0.28 14.78
C PHE A 179 -2.11 -1.29 15.52
N PRO A 180 -1.52 -2.38 14.96
CA PRO A 180 -0.43 -3.03 15.65
C PRO A 180 0.79 -3.32 14.80
N LEU A 181 1.25 -2.44 13.92
CA LEU A 181 2.54 -2.63 13.23
C LEU A 181 3.75 -2.51 14.17
N ARG A 182 3.59 -1.93 15.37
CA ARG A 182 4.66 -1.85 16.38
C ARG A 182 5.02 -3.18 17.02
N ARG A 183 4.20 -4.23 16.92
CA ARG A 183 4.45 -5.54 17.54
C ARG A 183 5.21 -6.52 16.62
N PHE A 184 5.42 -6.17 15.35
CA PHE A 184 6.08 -7.02 14.35
C PHE A 184 7.42 -6.48 13.86
N TRP A 185 8.02 -5.54 14.59
CA TRP A 185 9.41 -5.16 14.37
C TRP A 185 10.26 -5.88 15.43
N PRO A 186 10.79 -7.09 15.19
CA PRO A 186 11.88 -7.59 16.02
C PRO A 186 13.06 -6.67 15.75
N ALA A 187 13.58 -6.07 16.83
CA ALA A 187 14.86 -5.39 16.79
C ALA A 187 15.87 -6.38 16.19
N SER A 188 16.54 -5.98 15.11
CA SER A 188 17.62 -6.75 14.51
C SER A 188 18.67 -7.02 15.59
N PRO A 189 19.09 -8.27 15.80
CA PRO A 189 20.24 -8.55 16.65
C PRO A 189 21.53 -8.23 15.86
N ILE A 190 21.84 -6.94 15.71
CA ILE A 190 23.17 -6.50 15.33
C ILE A 190 23.83 -5.98 16.58
N SER A 191 24.37 -6.86 17.41
CA SER A 191 25.45 -6.59 18.32
C SER A 191 25.77 -7.83 19.17
N ALA A 192 26.44 -8.81 18.59
CA ALA A 192 27.17 -9.82 19.36
C ALA A 192 28.17 -10.54 18.45
N SER A 193 29.16 -9.85 17.92
CA SER A 193 30.35 -10.51 17.39
C SER A 193 31.58 -9.59 17.27
N SER A 194 31.79 -8.67 18.21
CA SER A 194 33.04 -7.89 18.26
C SER A 194 33.82 -8.05 19.56
N THR A 195 33.45 -9.01 20.42
CA THR A 195 34.15 -9.21 21.68
C THR A 195 34.99 -10.49 21.72
N ASP A 196 34.94 -11.37 20.72
CA ASP A 196 35.70 -12.60 20.69
C ASP A 196 36.99 -12.58 19.82
N LEU A 197 37.38 -11.46 19.28
CA LEU A 197 38.62 -11.37 18.50
C LEU A 197 39.81 -10.76 19.24
N ASP A 198 39.64 -10.30 20.49
CA ASP A 198 40.74 -9.72 21.29
C ASP A 198 41.29 -10.64 22.40
N ALA A 199 40.70 -11.82 22.61
CA ALA A 199 41.16 -12.76 23.64
C ALA A 199 42.24 -13.78 23.18
N GLY A 200 42.71 -13.68 21.94
CA GLY A 200 43.67 -14.63 21.32
C GLY A 200 45.08 -14.07 21.06
N ARG A 201 45.46 -12.89 21.56
CA ARG A 201 46.72 -12.25 21.21
C ARG A 201 47.74 -12.07 22.35
N ASP A 202 47.43 -12.53 23.55
CA ASP A 202 48.38 -12.42 24.70
C ASP A 202 48.85 -13.79 25.25
N SER A 203 49.18 -14.74 24.38
CA SER A 203 49.90 -15.95 24.80
C SER A 203 50.77 -16.50 23.68
N SER A 204 51.88 -15.80 23.40
CA SER A 204 53.11 -16.44 22.89
C SER A 204 54.25 -15.44 22.87
#